data_4d42e20cb90beff6e656dc2968a8bb13
#
_entry.id   4d42e20cb90beff6e656dc2968a8bb13
#
_cell.length_a   1.000
_cell.length_b   1.000
_cell.length_c   1.000
_cell.angle_alpha   90.00
_cell.angle_beta   90.00
_cell.angle_gamma   90.00
#
_symmetry.space_group_name_H-M   'P 1'
#
loop_
_entity.id
_entity.type
_entity.pdbx_description
1 polymer ?
#
loop_
_entity_poly.entity_id
_entity_poly.type
_entity_poly.pdbx_seq_one_letter_code
_entity_poly.pdbx_strand_id
1 'polypeptide(L)'
;MNQQEGRMKQREQRLTKGAICPKYPQFFSCQHLSCLQSKVNWYHLPLIFFLVMGLVACSGKSPTDPKPNASGSPGQDMDSNLTFFGIAFEQFDEVGRPIWKVRAKQAKYTKEKQIGQAESPDGELYQDGKVVYQIKAERADIEQDGKQLFLKGKILATDPRNGIVLQGNELEWRPKEDLLIVRQQINGTHKQLQAVAQEARVKTREQRIDFSGGVVATSVDPQMLMQMRTEHLLWQIKEEKLISDRPLQINRYKNNQITDRGRGNAAEINLKTKIATVKQNAQIELLDPPMQIASNSMNWNMNTETVTTNSPVRVFHSAENVTVTANQGEMKIPQKTVYLTGNVNAIGQRLQNLKSQTLTWYLDKKLVEAKGNVVYKQVDPPLNFTGETAVGNLQTENIVVNGGSSGGRVVTEIIPQEKVNRQ
;
A
#
# COMPACT_ATOMS: atom_id res chain seq x y z
N MET A 1 4.07 -65.15 17.99
CA MET A 1 3.54 -64.97 19.35
C MET A 1 2.85 -63.64 19.37
N ASN A 2 1.56 -63.72 19.24
CA ASN A 2 0.47 -63.08 19.98
C ASN A 2 0.38 -61.55 19.81
N GLN A 3 -0.63 -61.11 19.05
CA GLN A 3 -2.06 -60.90 19.42
C GLN A 3 -2.19 -59.77 20.43
N GLN A 4 -2.88 -58.66 20.09
CA GLN A 4 -4.33 -58.43 20.12
C GLN A 4 -4.58 -57.04 19.50
N GLU A 5 -5.34 -56.82 18.47
CA GLU A 5 -6.82 -56.82 18.34
C GLU A 5 -7.60 -56.20 19.50
N GLY A 6 -8.39 -55.19 19.16
CA GLY A 6 -9.50 -54.64 19.94
C GLY A 6 -9.86 -53.24 19.48
N ARG A 7 -10.67 -53.02 18.44
CA ARG A 7 -12.13 -52.85 18.37
C ARG A 7 -12.70 -51.94 19.47
N MET A 8 -13.28 -50.82 19.07
CA MET A 8 -14.70 -50.47 19.31
C MET A 8 -14.99 -49.07 18.73
N LYS A 9 -15.77 -49.02 17.67
CA LYS A 9 -17.24 -48.77 17.60
C LYS A 9 -17.66 -47.35 17.98
N GLN A 10 -18.11 -46.67 16.94
CA GLN A 10 -19.35 -45.90 16.75
C GLN A 10 -20.08 -45.46 18.01
N ARG A 11 -20.31 -44.15 18.07
CA ARG A 11 -21.58 -43.59 18.56
C ARG A 11 -21.98 -42.37 17.71
N GLU A 12 -22.89 -42.62 16.79
CA GLU A 12 -23.84 -41.63 16.31
C GLU A 12 -24.74 -41.17 17.48
N GLN A 13 -24.96 -39.90 17.62
CA GLN A 13 -26.27 -39.40 18.04
C GLN A 13 -26.54 -38.03 17.44
N ARG A 14 -27.59 -38.01 16.67
CA ARG A 14 -28.33 -36.88 16.16
C ARG A 14 -28.89 -36.05 17.32
N LEU A 15 -29.00 -34.74 17.11
CA LEU A 15 -30.13 -33.88 17.51
C LEU A 15 -29.96 -32.52 16.77
N THR A 16 -30.65 -32.33 15.70
CA THR A 16 -31.91 -31.60 15.44
C THR A 16 -31.86 -30.09 15.70
N LYS A 17 -31.97 -29.36 14.56
CA LYS A 17 -32.84 -28.20 14.29
C LYS A 17 -32.62 -26.90 15.05
N GLY A 18 -32.36 -25.87 14.26
CA GLY A 18 -32.52 -24.47 14.63
C GLY A 18 -32.08 -23.53 13.52
N ALA A 19 -32.75 -23.56 12.37
CA ALA A 19 -32.66 -22.53 11.36
C ALA A 19 -33.39 -21.28 11.84
N ILE A 20 -32.68 -20.14 11.91
CA ILE A 20 -33.34 -18.84 11.91
C ILE A 20 -32.62 -17.95 10.88
N CYS A 21 -33.23 -17.82 9.73
CA CYS A 21 -33.10 -16.71 8.81
C CYS A 21 -33.89 -15.51 9.34
N PRO A 22 -33.41 -14.30 9.28
CA PRO A 22 -34.30 -13.16 9.14
C PRO A 22 -34.35 -12.70 7.68
N LYS A 23 -35.57 -12.71 7.23
CA LYS A 23 -36.13 -12.19 5.99
C LYS A 23 -35.82 -10.71 5.79
N TYR A 24 -35.47 -10.38 4.57
CA TYR A 24 -35.70 -9.06 3.97
C TYR A 24 -37.19 -8.76 3.88
N PRO A 25 -37.61 -7.50 3.90
CA PRO A 25 -38.72 -7.07 3.09
C PRO A 25 -38.28 -6.13 2.00
N GLN A 26 -38.64 -6.52 0.78
CA GLN A 26 -38.74 -5.69 -0.39
C GLN A 26 -40.08 -4.92 -0.36
N PHE A 27 -40.06 -3.84 -1.15
CA PHE A 27 -41.20 -3.08 -1.71
C PHE A 27 -41.86 -2.00 -0.84
N PHE A 28 -41.71 -0.75 -1.28
CA PHE A 28 -42.81 -0.04 -1.94
C PHE A 28 -42.32 1.16 -2.75
N SER A 29 -42.57 1.06 -4.02
CA SER A 29 -42.62 2.14 -5.00
C SER A 29 -43.90 2.91 -4.78
N CYS A 30 -43.84 4.24 -4.73
CA CYS A 30 -44.96 5.07 -5.14
C CYS A 30 -44.50 6.37 -5.73
N GLN A 31 -44.98 6.56 -6.95
CA GLN A 31 -44.86 7.69 -7.82
C GLN A 31 -45.66 8.91 -7.33
N HIS A 32 -45.23 10.06 -7.85
CA HIS A 32 -45.99 11.27 -8.14
C HIS A 32 -46.69 11.99 -6.98
N LEU A 33 -46.29 13.22 -6.75
CA LEU A 33 -47.16 14.37 -7.01
C LEU A 33 -46.37 15.68 -7.02
N SER A 34 -46.62 16.38 -8.04
CA SER A 34 -46.22 17.66 -8.54
C SER A 34 -46.56 18.85 -7.66
N CYS A 35 -45.78 19.91 -7.87
CA CYS A 35 -46.17 21.32 -7.88
C CYS A 35 -46.62 21.98 -6.56
N LEU A 36 -45.84 22.94 -6.12
CA LEU A 36 -46.33 24.34 -6.08
C LEU A 36 -45.14 25.29 -5.89
N GLN A 37 -44.90 26.05 -6.95
CA GLN A 37 -44.20 27.32 -6.89
C GLN A 37 -44.98 28.32 -6.11
N SER A 38 -44.37 29.06 -5.19
CA SER A 38 -44.82 30.42 -4.90
C SER A 38 -43.60 31.32 -4.83
N LYS A 39 -43.45 32.05 -5.92
CA LYS A 39 -42.72 33.32 -5.96
C LYS A 39 -43.51 34.31 -5.11
N VAL A 40 -42.82 35.04 -4.24
CA VAL A 40 -43.21 36.39 -3.85
C VAL A 40 -42.00 37.27 -3.87
N ASN A 41 -42.15 38.26 -4.67
CA ASN A 41 -41.25 39.33 -5.03
C ASN A 41 -41.44 40.52 -4.10
N TRP A 42 -40.37 41.15 -3.69
CA TRP A 42 -40.04 42.56 -3.84
C TRP A 42 -40.85 43.61 -3.05
N TYR A 43 -40.14 44.56 -2.62
CA TYR A 43 -40.25 46.00 -2.54
C TYR A 43 -40.16 46.64 -1.15
N HIS A 44 -39.13 47.51 -1.11
CA HIS A 44 -39.08 48.91 -0.64
C HIS A 44 -38.91 49.23 0.86
N LEU A 45 -37.73 49.85 1.08
CA LEU A 45 -37.44 50.98 1.95
C LEU A 45 -38.62 52.01 2.01
N PRO A 46 -38.67 53.02 2.94
CA PRO A 46 -37.52 53.68 3.56
C PRO A 46 -37.74 54.20 5.02
N LEU A 47 -36.63 54.53 5.65
CA LEU A 47 -36.28 55.87 6.22
C LEU A 47 -37.07 56.47 7.38
N ILE A 48 -36.28 57.08 8.29
CA ILE A 48 -36.54 58.32 9.09
C ILE A 48 -37.06 58.07 10.51
N PHE A 49 -36.43 58.52 11.56
CA PHE A 49 -35.96 59.78 12.06
C PHE A 49 -36.00 59.84 13.60
N PHE A 50 -35.05 60.63 14.17
CA PHE A 50 -35.01 61.38 15.44
C PHE A 50 -34.75 60.63 16.75
N LEU A 51 -33.58 60.79 17.37
CA LEU A 51 -33.04 61.98 18.07
C LEU A 51 -33.91 62.46 19.21
N VAL A 52 -33.52 62.17 20.47
CA VAL A 52 -33.63 63.15 21.55
C VAL A 52 -32.58 62.87 22.63
N MET A 53 -31.80 63.88 22.91
CA MET A 53 -30.92 64.13 24.03
C MET A 53 -31.64 63.97 25.39
N GLY A 54 -30.86 63.54 26.36
CA GLY A 54 -31.24 63.68 27.79
C GLY A 54 -29.99 63.63 28.68
N LEU A 55 -29.29 64.78 28.77
CA LEU A 55 -28.30 65.07 29.81
C LEU A 55 -29.04 65.35 31.12
N VAL A 56 -28.76 64.55 32.15
CA VAL A 56 -28.99 65.01 33.54
C VAL A 56 -27.73 64.71 34.34
N ALA A 57 -27.01 65.80 34.63
CA ALA A 57 -25.99 65.85 35.65
C ALA A 57 -26.64 66.07 37.01
N CYS A 58 -26.28 65.27 38.00
CA CYS A 58 -26.45 65.64 39.41
C CYS A 58 -25.18 65.34 40.17
N SER A 59 -24.55 66.41 40.60
CA SER A 59 -23.46 66.49 41.56
C SER A 59 -23.95 66.13 42.97
N GLY A 60 -23.22 65.32 43.71
CA GLY A 60 -23.47 65.04 45.13
C GLY A 60 -22.14 64.80 45.85
N LYS A 61 -21.88 65.67 46.79
CA LYS A 61 -20.72 65.87 47.64
C LYS A 61 -20.12 64.65 48.29
N SER A 62 -18.78 64.64 48.36
CA SER A 62 -17.97 63.83 49.24
C SER A 62 -18.19 64.08 50.72
N PRO A 63 -17.95 63.09 51.57
CA PRO A 63 -17.25 63.30 52.82
C PRO A 63 -15.97 62.42 52.95
N THR A 64 -14.96 63.14 53.34
CA THR A 64 -13.74 62.85 54.02
C THR A 64 -13.42 61.46 54.55
N ASP A 65 -12.18 61.08 54.30
CA ASP A 65 -11.38 59.93 54.72
C ASP A 65 -11.42 59.55 56.20
N PRO A 66 -11.09 58.31 56.51
CA PRO A 66 -9.74 58.07 57.05
C PRO A 66 -8.94 56.98 56.39
N LYS A 67 -7.67 57.27 56.18
CA LYS A 67 -6.64 56.30 55.82
C LYS A 67 -6.55 55.14 56.83
N PRO A 68 -6.45 53.90 56.34
CA PRO A 68 -5.70 52.89 57.05
C PRO A 68 -4.36 52.64 56.35
N ASN A 69 -3.34 52.53 57.13
CA ASN A 69 -1.95 52.18 56.80
C ASN A 69 -1.90 50.98 55.86
N ALA A 70 -1.33 51.18 54.72
CA ALA A 70 -0.86 50.09 53.87
C ALA A 70 0.43 49.51 54.43
N SER A 71 0.34 48.42 55.16
CA SER A 71 1.46 47.52 55.31
C SER A 71 1.56 46.75 53.97
N GLY A 72 2.58 47.07 53.20
CA GLY A 72 2.90 46.34 51.98
C GLY A 72 3.19 44.88 52.28
N SER A 73 2.33 44.01 51.83
CA SER A 73 2.71 42.61 51.53
C SER A 73 3.39 42.62 50.17
N PRO A 74 4.54 41.96 50.01
CA PRO A 74 5.13 41.76 48.69
C PRO A 74 4.12 41.03 47.83
N GLY A 75 3.88 41.58 46.64
CA GLY A 75 3.02 40.93 45.64
C GLY A 75 3.52 39.50 45.41
N GLN A 76 2.76 38.53 45.87
CA GLN A 76 2.84 37.22 45.30
C GLN A 76 2.44 37.38 43.84
N ASP A 77 3.43 37.25 42.95
CA ASP A 77 3.19 36.88 41.55
C ASP A 77 2.34 35.60 41.59
N MET A 78 1.04 35.73 41.52
CA MET A 78 0.17 34.58 41.29
C MET A 78 0.54 34.09 39.91
N ASP A 79 1.31 33.02 39.89
CA ASP A 79 1.49 32.16 38.74
C ASP A 79 0.10 31.74 38.30
N SER A 80 -0.50 32.51 37.39
CA SER A 80 -1.90 32.34 37.01
C SER A 80 -2.00 31.22 35.97
N ASN A 81 -1.92 29.97 36.47
CA ASN A 81 -2.30 28.80 35.70
C ASN A 81 -3.84 28.74 35.66
N LEU A 82 -4.40 29.04 34.49
CA LEU A 82 -5.84 28.91 34.27
C LEU A 82 -6.19 27.49 33.88
N THR A 83 -7.18 26.90 34.55
CA THR A 83 -7.72 25.58 34.21
C THR A 83 -9.17 25.73 33.75
N PHE A 84 -9.47 25.15 32.59
CA PHE A 84 -10.78 25.16 31.98
C PHE A 84 -11.30 23.71 31.88
N PHE A 85 -12.60 23.50 32.04
CA PHE A 85 -13.26 22.20 31.89
C PHE A 85 -14.29 22.25 30.76
N GLY A 86 -14.39 21.16 29.95
CA GLY A 86 -15.36 21.07 28.87
C GLY A 86 -15.20 22.16 27.81
N ILE A 87 -13.96 22.46 27.44
CA ILE A 87 -13.61 23.56 26.55
C ILE A 87 -13.56 23.14 25.08
N ALA A 88 -13.92 24.06 24.18
CA ALA A 88 -13.70 23.94 22.75
C ALA A 88 -12.73 25.04 22.29
N PHE A 89 -11.74 24.65 21.54
CA PHE A 89 -10.80 25.53 20.84
C PHE A 89 -11.09 25.48 19.35
N GLU A 90 -11.09 26.63 18.71
CA GLU A 90 -11.29 26.75 17.26
C GLU A 90 -10.24 27.71 16.68
N GLN A 91 -9.69 27.37 15.54
CA GLN A 91 -8.78 28.25 14.79
C GLN A 91 -9.32 28.45 13.38
N PHE A 92 -9.21 29.69 12.91
CA PHE A 92 -9.69 30.12 11.61
C PHE A 92 -8.53 30.69 10.78
N ASP A 93 -8.66 30.60 9.47
CA ASP A 93 -7.75 31.28 8.53
C ASP A 93 -8.10 32.78 8.41
N GLU A 94 -7.34 33.50 7.60
CA GLU A 94 -7.48 34.96 7.39
C GLU A 94 -8.82 35.36 6.75
N VAL A 95 -9.54 34.37 6.11
CA VAL A 95 -10.85 34.61 5.51
C VAL A 95 -12.00 34.01 6.33
N GLY A 96 -11.71 33.62 7.59
CA GLY A 96 -12.72 33.14 8.54
C GLY A 96 -13.15 31.68 8.33
N ARG A 97 -12.40 30.86 7.59
CA ARG A 97 -12.68 29.43 7.44
C ARG A 97 -11.99 28.65 8.56
N PRO A 98 -12.64 27.62 9.12
CA PRO A 98 -12.01 26.80 10.14
C PRO A 98 -10.78 26.08 9.60
N ILE A 99 -9.73 26.03 10.41
CA ILE A 99 -8.50 25.28 10.18
C ILE A 99 -8.50 24.01 11.02
N TRP A 100 -8.91 24.10 12.30
CA TRP A 100 -9.15 22.99 13.18
C TRP A 100 -10.13 23.39 14.29
N LYS A 101 -10.84 22.41 14.81
CA LYS A 101 -11.71 22.51 15.98
C LYS A 101 -11.40 21.35 16.90
N VAL A 102 -11.11 21.63 18.16
CA VAL A 102 -10.72 20.62 19.17
C VAL A 102 -11.52 20.86 20.44
N ARG A 103 -12.18 19.83 20.93
CA ARG A 103 -12.82 19.79 22.24
C ARG A 103 -11.92 19.03 23.20
N ALA A 104 -11.86 19.45 24.45
CA ALA A 104 -11.09 18.79 25.47
C ALA A 104 -11.86 18.72 26.78
N LYS A 105 -11.63 17.66 27.56
CA LYS A 105 -12.22 17.52 28.90
C LYS A 105 -11.72 18.59 29.86
N GLN A 106 -10.43 18.86 29.77
CA GLN A 106 -9.75 19.85 30.55
C GLN A 106 -8.63 20.50 29.73
N ALA A 107 -8.41 21.79 29.96
CA ALA A 107 -7.26 22.48 29.43
C ALA A 107 -6.61 23.37 30.48
N LYS A 108 -5.28 23.47 30.46
CA LYS A 108 -4.47 24.33 31.30
C LYS A 108 -3.72 25.31 30.42
N TYR A 109 -3.83 26.59 30.77
CA TYR A 109 -3.05 27.64 30.11
C TYR A 109 -1.92 28.09 31.04
N THR A 110 -0.71 28.11 30.55
CA THR A 110 0.47 28.57 31.24
C THR A 110 0.99 29.84 30.59
N LYS A 111 0.94 30.98 31.30
CA LYS A 111 1.34 32.29 30.77
C LYS A 111 2.80 32.33 30.32
N GLU A 112 3.71 31.67 31.06
CA GLU A 112 5.13 31.64 30.72
C GLU A 112 5.43 30.93 29.38
N LYS A 113 4.67 29.89 29.04
CA LYS A 113 4.89 29.13 27.83
C LYS A 113 4.00 29.53 26.66
N GLN A 114 3.02 30.41 26.88
CA GLN A 114 2.00 30.76 25.90
C GLN A 114 1.38 29.56 25.18
N ILE A 115 1.29 28.45 25.86
CA ILE A 115 0.80 27.16 25.35
C ILE A 115 -0.40 26.73 26.18
N GLY A 116 -1.48 26.38 25.51
CA GLY A 116 -2.62 25.66 26.08
C GLY A 116 -2.39 24.17 26.01
N GLN A 117 -2.41 23.47 27.15
CA GLN A 117 -2.36 22.00 27.18
C GLN A 117 -3.75 21.45 27.40
N ALA A 118 -4.23 20.61 26.48
CA ALA A 118 -5.55 20.00 26.53
C ALA A 118 -5.47 18.49 26.77
N GLU A 119 -6.35 17.97 27.63
CA GLU A 119 -6.44 16.56 27.96
C GLU A 119 -7.58 15.89 27.21
N SER A 120 -7.31 14.69 26.67
CA SER A 120 -8.25 13.89 25.87
C SER A 120 -8.90 14.69 24.74
N PRO A 121 -8.12 15.33 23.84
CA PRO A 121 -8.65 16.08 22.73
C PRO A 121 -9.38 15.18 21.73
N ASP A 122 -10.53 15.68 21.26
CA ASP A 122 -11.34 15.12 20.17
C ASP A 122 -11.71 16.26 19.24
N GLY A 123 -11.50 16.11 17.92
CA GLY A 123 -11.71 17.24 17.04
C GLY A 123 -11.63 16.93 15.56
N GLU A 124 -11.60 17.97 14.78
CA GLU A 124 -11.61 17.95 13.32
C GLU A 124 -10.55 18.90 12.76
N LEU A 125 -9.83 18.42 11.75
CA LEU A 125 -8.90 19.20 10.94
C LEU A 125 -9.58 19.56 9.61
N TYR A 126 -9.40 20.80 9.20
CA TYR A 126 -10.06 21.33 8.01
C TYR A 126 -9.04 21.75 6.97
N GLN A 127 -9.42 21.61 5.71
CA GLN A 127 -8.74 22.13 4.55
C GLN A 127 -9.79 22.76 3.63
N ASP A 128 -9.61 24.04 3.30
CA ASP A 128 -10.55 24.82 2.48
C ASP A 128 -12.00 24.75 3.01
N GLY A 129 -12.16 24.79 4.35
CA GLY A 129 -13.46 24.75 5.04
C GLY A 129 -14.12 23.36 5.07
N LYS A 130 -13.45 22.31 4.61
CA LYS A 130 -13.96 20.92 4.63
C LYS A 130 -13.17 20.09 5.62
N VAL A 131 -13.86 19.19 6.35
CA VAL A 131 -13.21 18.24 7.24
C VAL A 131 -12.36 17.28 6.42
N VAL A 132 -11.08 17.21 6.74
CA VAL A 132 -10.12 16.30 6.10
C VAL A 132 -9.69 15.18 7.03
N TYR A 133 -9.69 15.43 8.35
CA TYR A 133 -9.42 14.41 9.37
C TYR A 133 -10.29 14.65 10.60
N GLN A 134 -10.77 13.55 11.18
CA GLN A 134 -11.25 13.48 12.55
C GLN A 134 -10.14 12.94 13.42
N ILE A 135 -9.85 13.57 14.57
CA ILE A 135 -8.69 13.27 15.38
C ILE A 135 -9.08 13.02 16.85
N LYS A 136 -8.32 12.09 17.48
CA LYS A 136 -8.32 11.86 18.92
C LYS A 136 -6.91 11.64 19.43
N ALA A 137 -6.64 12.06 20.65
CA ALA A 137 -5.36 11.84 21.30
C ALA A 137 -5.50 11.85 22.85
N GLU A 138 -4.40 11.58 23.56
CA GLU A 138 -4.36 11.72 25.01
C GLU A 138 -4.14 13.18 25.43
N ARG A 139 -3.33 13.92 24.67
CA ARG A 139 -2.99 15.33 24.96
C ARG A 139 -2.85 16.13 23.67
N ALA A 140 -3.10 17.44 23.78
CA ALA A 140 -2.79 18.42 22.74
C ALA A 140 -1.96 19.57 23.35
N ASP A 141 -0.97 20.03 22.60
CA ASP A 141 -0.28 21.29 22.84
C ASP A 141 -0.74 22.26 21.75
N ILE A 142 -1.37 23.37 22.18
CA ILE A 142 -1.93 24.40 21.30
C ILE A 142 -1.11 25.67 21.53
N GLU A 143 -0.34 26.10 20.54
CA GLU A 143 0.41 27.34 20.61
C GLU A 143 -0.52 28.55 20.52
N GLN A 144 -0.13 29.67 21.12
CA GLN A 144 -0.98 30.86 21.22
C GLN A 144 -1.40 31.42 19.87
N ASP A 145 -0.57 31.29 18.85
CA ASP A 145 -0.89 31.74 17.49
C ASP A 145 -1.82 30.78 16.72
N GLY A 146 -2.09 29.59 17.29
CA GLY A 146 -2.98 28.56 16.71
C GLY A 146 -2.59 28.04 15.35
N LYS A 147 -1.40 28.41 14.83
CA LYS A 147 -0.98 28.07 13.47
C LYS A 147 -0.66 26.59 13.32
N GLN A 148 -0.25 25.94 14.39
CA GLN A 148 0.08 24.51 14.43
C GLN A 148 -0.64 23.84 15.58
N LEU A 149 -1.00 22.58 15.38
CA LEU A 149 -1.62 21.76 16.40
C LEU A 149 -0.76 20.50 16.59
N PHE A 150 -0.29 20.30 17.82
CA PHE A 150 0.48 19.12 18.20
C PHE A 150 -0.35 18.22 19.12
N LEU A 151 -0.49 16.95 18.75
CA LEU A 151 -1.17 15.94 19.53
C LEU A 151 -0.18 14.85 19.97
N LYS A 152 -0.36 14.33 21.18
CA LYS A 152 0.53 13.31 21.77
C LYS A 152 -0.27 12.20 22.44
N GLY A 153 0.23 10.98 22.28
CA GLY A 153 -0.30 9.76 22.90
C GLY A 153 -1.54 9.23 22.20
N LYS A 154 -1.52 7.95 21.84
CA LYS A 154 -2.63 7.18 21.24
C LYS A 154 -3.38 7.93 20.15
N ILE A 155 -2.64 8.47 19.21
CA ILE A 155 -3.22 9.20 18.08
C ILE A 155 -4.16 8.29 17.29
N LEU A 156 -5.33 8.81 16.97
CA LEU A 156 -6.27 8.26 16.00
C LEU A 156 -6.68 9.38 15.06
N ALA A 157 -6.27 9.30 13.80
CA ALA A 157 -6.64 10.25 12.75
C ALA A 157 -7.37 9.52 11.63
N THR A 158 -8.63 9.85 11.39
CA THR A 158 -9.50 9.21 10.40
C THR A 158 -9.84 10.19 9.29
N ASP A 159 -9.55 9.84 8.04
CA ASP A 159 -9.99 10.60 6.87
C ASP A 159 -11.40 10.15 6.48
N PRO A 160 -12.44 10.99 6.67
CA PRO A 160 -13.82 10.60 6.38
C PRO A 160 -14.12 10.46 4.89
N ARG A 161 -13.24 10.99 4.01
CA ARG A 161 -13.42 10.97 2.55
C ARG A 161 -13.14 9.60 1.94
N ASN A 162 -12.23 8.83 2.53
CA ASN A 162 -11.75 7.55 1.98
C ASN A 162 -11.67 6.42 3.02
N GLY A 163 -11.88 6.74 4.32
CA GLY A 163 -11.88 5.77 5.41
C GLY A 163 -10.48 5.33 5.85
N ILE A 164 -9.43 6.07 5.48
CA ILE A 164 -8.07 5.81 5.99
C ILE A 164 -8.02 6.19 7.47
N VAL A 165 -7.45 5.30 8.26
CA VAL A 165 -7.16 5.52 9.68
C VAL A 165 -5.66 5.46 9.88
N LEU A 166 -5.09 6.51 10.46
CA LEU A 166 -3.71 6.58 10.90
C LEU A 166 -3.65 6.55 12.42
N GLN A 167 -2.89 5.63 12.96
CA GLN A 167 -2.57 5.53 14.38
C GLN A 167 -1.09 5.81 14.60
N GLY A 168 -0.74 6.39 15.75
CA GLY A 168 0.65 6.71 16.10
C GLY A 168 0.71 7.32 17.49
N ASN A 169 1.85 7.90 17.87
CA ASN A 169 2.02 8.53 19.18
C ASN A 169 2.18 10.05 19.13
N GLU A 170 2.50 10.59 17.97
CA GLU A 170 2.59 12.03 17.74
C GLU A 170 1.87 12.41 16.45
N LEU A 171 1.16 13.54 16.46
CA LEU A 171 0.56 14.14 15.29
C LEU A 171 0.84 15.63 15.27
N GLU A 172 1.22 16.12 14.12
CA GLU A 172 1.44 17.53 13.84
C GLU A 172 0.61 17.95 12.63
N TRP A 173 -0.23 18.98 12.79
CA TRP A 173 -1.01 19.57 11.70
C TRP A 173 -0.48 20.93 11.33
N ARG A 174 -0.11 21.10 10.06
CA ARG A 174 0.39 22.34 9.45
C ARG A 174 -0.52 22.75 8.29
N PRO A 175 -1.61 23.46 8.56
CA PRO A 175 -2.63 23.78 7.55
C PRO A 175 -2.10 24.61 6.37
N LYS A 176 -1.17 25.55 6.62
CA LYS A 176 -0.58 26.36 5.56
C LYS A 176 0.28 25.56 4.58
N GLU A 177 0.89 24.49 5.06
CA GLU A 177 1.70 23.57 4.25
C GLU A 177 0.89 22.43 3.63
N ASP A 178 -0.40 22.35 3.95
CA ASP A 178 -1.27 21.21 3.58
C ASP A 178 -0.71 19.87 4.07
N LEU A 179 -0.17 19.86 5.31
CA LEU A 179 0.64 18.74 5.79
C LEU A 179 0.16 18.24 7.16
N LEU A 180 -0.25 16.98 7.20
CA LEU A 180 -0.43 16.21 8.42
C LEU A 180 0.71 15.22 8.57
N ILE A 181 1.39 15.25 9.71
CA ILE A 181 2.50 14.33 10.01
C ILE A 181 2.09 13.49 11.21
N VAL A 182 2.20 12.18 11.09
CA VAL A 182 2.01 11.23 12.20
C VAL A 182 3.32 10.48 12.39
N ARG A 183 3.78 10.35 13.65
CA ARG A 183 5.08 9.76 13.97
C ARG A 183 4.95 8.71 15.07
N GLN A 184 6.01 7.89 15.19
CA GLN A 184 6.22 6.85 16.19
C GLN A 184 5.21 5.69 16.07
N GLN A 185 5.67 4.62 15.43
CA GLN A 185 4.92 3.38 15.26
C GLN A 185 3.59 3.58 14.52
N ILE A 186 3.68 4.08 13.30
CA ILE A 186 2.49 4.29 12.48
C ILE A 186 1.86 2.96 12.11
N ASN A 187 0.55 2.88 12.28
CA ASN A 187 -0.30 1.85 11.71
C ASN A 187 -1.39 2.55 10.88
N GLY A 188 -1.21 2.52 9.57
CA GLY A 188 -2.18 3.04 8.60
C GLY A 188 -3.07 1.91 8.10
N THR A 189 -4.38 2.05 8.19
CA THR A 189 -5.34 1.04 7.73
C THR A 189 -6.33 1.61 6.73
N HIS A 190 -6.63 0.82 5.72
CA HIS A 190 -7.63 1.08 4.70
C HIS A 190 -8.22 -0.24 4.20
N LYS A 191 -9.35 -0.22 3.51
CA LYS A 191 -10.03 -1.43 2.97
C LYS A 191 -9.17 -2.27 2.00
N GLN A 192 -8.13 -1.69 1.40
CA GLN A 192 -7.25 -2.37 0.44
C GLN A 192 -5.87 -2.70 1.02
N LEU A 193 -5.41 -1.94 2.02
CA LEU A 193 -4.02 -1.95 2.45
C LEU A 193 -3.91 -1.64 3.95
N GLN A 194 -2.98 -2.32 4.60
CA GLN A 194 -2.45 -1.94 5.91
C GLN A 194 -0.96 -1.61 5.74
N ALA A 195 -0.51 -0.50 6.32
CA ALA A 195 0.89 -0.09 6.28
C ALA A 195 1.41 0.24 7.69
N VAL A 196 2.59 -0.26 8.03
CA VAL A 196 3.32 0.05 9.26
C VAL A 196 4.60 0.79 8.88
N ALA A 197 4.94 1.86 9.60
CA ALA A 197 6.11 2.70 9.35
C ALA A 197 6.53 3.46 10.62
N GLN A 198 7.63 4.23 10.56
CA GLN A 198 8.02 5.15 11.64
C GLN A 198 7.34 6.53 11.49
N GLU A 199 7.16 7.00 10.27
CA GLU A 199 6.52 8.28 9.96
C GLU A 199 5.57 8.15 8.76
N ALA A 200 4.44 8.88 8.82
CA ALA A 200 3.53 9.10 7.71
C ALA A 200 3.32 10.61 7.51
N ARG A 201 3.58 11.09 6.31
CA ARG A 201 3.32 12.48 5.88
C ARG A 201 2.18 12.50 4.89
N VAL A 202 1.13 13.21 5.20
CA VAL A 202 -0.08 13.28 4.39
C VAL A 202 -0.20 14.65 3.76
N LYS A 203 -0.22 14.69 2.43
CA LYS A 203 -0.66 15.87 1.65
C LYS A 203 -2.17 15.76 1.42
N THR A 204 -2.95 16.48 2.22
CA THR A 204 -4.40 16.26 2.34
C THR A 204 -5.18 16.64 1.08
N ARG A 205 -4.76 17.68 0.34
CA ARG A 205 -5.35 18.06 -0.95
C ARG A 205 -5.05 17.06 -2.05
N GLU A 206 -3.80 16.59 -2.09
CA GLU A 206 -3.35 15.60 -3.07
C GLU A 206 -3.87 14.20 -2.76
N GLN A 207 -4.38 13.97 -1.55
CA GLN A 207 -4.72 12.63 -1.03
C GLN A 207 -3.57 11.65 -1.24
N ARG A 208 -2.40 12.05 -0.76
CA ARG A 208 -1.15 11.32 -0.86
C ARG A 208 -0.54 11.11 0.51
N ILE A 209 -0.04 9.90 0.75
CA ILE A 209 0.67 9.57 1.99
C ILE A 209 2.06 9.07 1.63
N ASP A 210 3.07 9.70 2.23
CA ASP A 210 4.46 9.28 2.20
C ASP A 210 4.77 8.55 3.51
N PHE A 211 4.98 7.22 3.45
CA PHE A 211 5.45 6.43 4.58
C PHE A 211 6.97 6.27 4.51
N SER A 212 7.65 6.41 5.64
CA SER A 212 9.09 6.25 5.73
C SER A 212 9.52 5.55 7.03
N GLY A 213 10.72 4.92 6.97
CA GLY A 213 11.35 4.22 8.08
C GLY A 213 10.81 2.80 8.26
N GLY A 214 11.40 1.84 7.56
CA GLY A 214 11.08 0.41 7.70
C GLY A 214 9.64 0.07 7.35
N VAL A 215 9.17 0.53 6.18
CA VAL A 215 7.78 0.37 5.75
C VAL A 215 7.44 -1.08 5.46
N VAL A 216 6.37 -1.58 6.06
CA VAL A 216 5.75 -2.86 5.75
C VAL A 216 4.31 -2.63 5.34
N ALA A 217 4.02 -2.86 4.06
CA ALA A 217 2.67 -2.72 3.50
C ALA A 217 2.10 -4.11 3.18
N THR A 218 0.89 -4.40 3.66
CA THR A 218 0.23 -5.69 3.51
C THR A 218 -1.14 -5.51 2.87
N SER A 219 -1.46 -6.30 1.84
CA SER A 219 -2.80 -6.30 1.24
C SER A 219 -3.83 -6.88 2.22
N VAL A 220 -5.05 -6.36 2.18
CA VAL A 220 -6.16 -6.85 3.03
C VAL A 220 -6.93 -8.00 2.35
N ASP A 221 -6.69 -8.27 1.05
CA ASP A 221 -7.33 -9.33 0.30
C ASP A 221 -6.89 -10.72 0.80
N PRO A 222 -7.79 -11.52 1.42
CA PRO A 222 -7.41 -12.84 1.98
C PRO A 222 -7.01 -13.86 0.93
N GLN A 223 -7.51 -13.70 -0.32
CA GLN A 223 -7.19 -14.62 -1.42
C GLN A 223 -5.83 -14.30 -2.04
N MET A 224 -5.35 -13.07 -1.83
CA MET A 224 -4.11 -12.57 -2.43
C MET A 224 -3.31 -11.81 -1.38
N LEU A 225 -2.88 -12.53 -0.36
CA LEU A 225 -2.06 -11.93 0.68
C LEU A 225 -0.67 -11.62 0.14
N MET A 226 -0.37 -10.33 0.09
CA MET A 226 0.95 -9.82 -0.31
C MET A 226 1.49 -8.88 0.75
N GLN A 227 2.79 -8.97 0.96
CA GLN A 227 3.51 -8.07 1.85
C GLN A 227 4.69 -7.46 1.10
N MET A 228 4.78 -6.13 1.10
CA MET A 228 5.91 -5.38 0.59
C MET A 228 6.70 -4.77 1.75
N ARG A 229 8.02 -4.82 1.66
CA ARG A 229 8.96 -4.18 2.59
C ARG A 229 9.87 -3.23 1.82
N THR A 230 10.02 -2.01 2.32
CA THR A 230 10.87 -0.96 1.74
C THR A 230 11.18 0.11 2.80
N GLU A 231 12.11 1.01 2.52
CA GLU A 231 12.38 2.16 3.39
C GLU A 231 11.47 3.36 3.11
N HIS A 232 10.86 3.44 1.91
CA HIS A 232 9.99 4.52 1.52
C HIS A 232 8.85 4.01 0.63
N LEU A 233 7.62 4.44 0.92
CA LEU A 233 6.42 4.09 0.17
C LEU A 233 5.52 5.32 0.01
N LEU A 234 5.32 5.73 -1.22
CA LEU A 234 4.33 6.73 -1.59
C LEU A 234 3.02 6.04 -1.95
N TRP A 235 1.93 6.41 -1.28
CA TRP A 235 0.58 5.99 -1.62
C TRP A 235 -0.23 7.14 -2.21
N GLN A 236 -0.54 7.05 -3.48
CA GLN A 236 -1.45 7.93 -4.20
C GLN A 236 -2.86 7.33 -4.13
N ILE A 237 -3.68 7.85 -3.23
CA ILE A 237 -4.95 7.24 -2.84
C ILE A 237 -5.97 7.28 -4.00
N LYS A 238 -6.09 8.43 -4.67
CA LYS A 238 -7.00 8.63 -5.80
C LYS A 238 -6.67 7.74 -6.99
N GLU A 239 -5.38 7.62 -7.27
CA GLU A 239 -4.85 6.82 -8.38
C GLU A 239 -4.80 5.32 -8.04
N GLU A 240 -5.06 4.97 -6.77
CA GLU A 240 -4.93 3.62 -6.24
C GLU A 240 -3.53 3.01 -6.54
N LYS A 241 -2.48 3.82 -6.36
CA LYS A 241 -1.09 3.45 -6.66
C LYS A 241 -0.20 3.48 -5.45
N LEU A 242 0.69 2.49 -5.37
CA LEU A 242 1.83 2.46 -4.45
C LEU A 242 3.11 2.59 -5.27
N ILE A 243 4.00 3.46 -4.83
CA ILE A 243 5.29 3.71 -5.50
C ILE A 243 6.40 3.60 -4.45
N SER A 244 7.42 2.81 -4.73
CA SER A 244 8.66 2.79 -3.98
C SER A 244 9.81 3.14 -4.90
N ASP A 245 10.63 4.11 -4.50
CA ASP A 245 11.87 4.53 -5.15
C ASP A 245 13.11 4.00 -4.41
N ARG A 246 12.91 3.06 -3.50
CA ARG A 246 13.95 2.41 -2.70
C ARG A 246 13.92 0.90 -2.91
N PRO A 247 15.04 0.22 -2.63
CA PRO A 247 15.08 -1.22 -2.66
C PRO A 247 13.92 -1.83 -1.89
N LEU A 248 13.30 -2.84 -2.51
CA LEU A 248 12.09 -3.45 -1.96
C LEU A 248 12.08 -4.97 -2.13
N GLN A 249 11.31 -5.61 -1.27
CA GLN A 249 10.95 -7.01 -1.37
C GLN A 249 9.43 -7.15 -1.31
N ILE A 250 8.87 -7.95 -2.22
CA ILE A 250 7.45 -8.33 -2.22
C ILE A 250 7.39 -9.83 -1.98
N ASN A 251 6.61 -10.27 -0.98
CA ASN A 251 6.31 -11.67 -0.75
C ASN A 251 4.83 -11.92 -1.06
N ARG A 252 4.55 -12.95 -1.86
CA ARG A 252 3.20 -13.48 -2.04
C ARG A 252 3.01 -14.69 -1.13
N TYR A 253 1.86 -14.75 -0.48
CA TYR A 253 1.51 -15.83 0.43
C TYR A 253 0.30 -16.61 -0.10
N LYS A 254 0.33 -17.91 0.06
CA LYS A 254 -0.81 -18.81 -0.14
C LYS A 254 -0.82 -19.78 1.03
N ASN A 255 -1.96 -19.91 1.70
CA ASN A 255 -2.07 -20.76 2.91
C ASN A 255 -1.01 -20.44 3.98
N ASN A 256 -0.76 -19.15 4.23
CA ASN A 256 0.24 -18.64 5.17
C ASN A 256 1.71 -19.02 4.86
N GLN A 257 1.99 -19.55 3.68
CA GLN A 257 3.34 -19.85 3.20
C GLN A 257 3.72 -18.92 2.08
N ILE A 258 4.98 -18.48 2.05
CA ILE A 258 5.50 -17.72 0.92
C ILE A 258 5.59 -18.64 -0.28
N THR A 259 4.95 -18.25 -1.39
CA THR A 259 5.03 -18.97 -2.66
C THR A 259 5.98 -18.33 -3.65
N ASP A 260 6.06 -17.00 -3.61
CA ASP A 260 6.87 -16.23 -4.55
C ASP A 260 7.46 -15.00 -3.86
N ARG A 261 8.60 -14.56 -4.36
CA ARG A 261 9.30 -13.35 -3.90
C ARG A 261 9.67 -12.49 -5.09
N GLY A 262 9.33 -11.20 -5.00
CA GLY A 262 9.81 -10.17 -5.93
C GLY A 262 10.83 -9.28 -5.24
N ARG A 263 11.85 -8.82 -5.97
CA ARG A 263 12.85 -7.85 -5.50
C ARG A 263 13.18 -6.88 -6.63
N GLY A 264 13.52 -5.65 -6.26
CA GLY A 264 14.00 -4.63 -7.19
C GLY A 264 14.43 -3.38 -6.44
N ASN A 265 14.96 -2.40 -7.16
CA ASN A 265 15.38 -1.13 -6.55
C ASN A 265 14.26 -0.08 -6.58
N ALA A 266 13.23 -0.30 -7.39
CA ALA A 266 12.03 0.52 -7.45
C ALA A 266 10.82 -0.33 -7.86
N ALA A 267 9.61 0.08 -7.48
CA ALA A 267 8.38 -0.54 -7.95
C ALA A 267 7.22 0.43 -7.99
N GLU A 268 6.27 0.14 -8.86
CA GLU A 268 4.96 0.76 -8.93
C GLU A 268 3.90 -0.35 -8.90
N ILE A 269 2.95 -0.27 -7.96
CA ILE A 269 1.87 -1.24 -7.83
C ILE A 269 0.55 -0.50 -8.04
N ASN A 270 -0.22 -0.94 -9.00
CA ASN A 270 -1.59 -0.47 -9.20
C ASN A 270 -2.54 -1.40 -8.45
N LEU A 271 -3.18 -0.89 -7.39
CA LEU A 271 -4.07 -1.65 -6.52
C LEU A 271 -5.39 -2.05 -7.21
N LYS A 272 -5.83 -1.26 -8.19
CA LYS A 272 -7.05 -1.54 -8.98
C LYS A 272 -6.83 -2.67 -9.98
N THR A 273 -5.76 -2.60 -10.77
CA THR A 273 -5.44 -3.62 -11.79
C THR A 273 -4.69 -4.80 -11.21
N LYS A 274 -4.17 -4.68 -9.98
CA LYS A 274 -3.32 -5.65 -9.30
C LYS A 274 -2.07 -6.03 -10.11
N ILE A 275 -1.48 -5.03 -10.76
CA ILE A 275 -0.21 -5.17 -11.50
C ILE A 275 0.90 -4.49 -10.71
N ALA A 276 1.96 -5.22 -10.41
CA ALA A 276 3.22 -4.69 -9.89
C ALA A 276 4.24 -4.61 -11.01
N THR A 277 4.76 -3.41 -11.27
CA THR A 277 5.93 -3.18 -12.13
C THR A 277 7.14 -3.04 -11.23
N VAL A 278 8.00 -4.05 -11.23
CA VAL A 278 9.28 -4.04 -10.50
C VAL A 278 10.38 -3.58 -11.47
N LYS A 279 11.19 -2.64 -11.05
CA LYS A 279 12.15 -1.93 -11.90
C LYS A 279 13.55 -1.95 -11.29
N GLN A 280 14.57 -1.81 -12.15
CA GLN A 280 15.96 -1.70 -11.76
C GLN A 280 16.44 -2.93 -10.98
N ASN A 281 17.01 -3.88 -11.67
CA ASN A 281 17.43 -5.19 -11.13
C ASN A 281 16.24 -6.02 -10.61
N ALA A 282 15.15 -6.03 -11.37
CA ALA A 282 13.99 -6.82 -11.04
C ALA A 282 14.30 -8.31 -11.01
N GLN A 283 13.91 -8.98 -9.93
CA GLN A 283 14.05 -10.42 -9.74
C GLN A 283 12.74 -10.98 -9.20
N ILE A 284 12.31 -12.12 -9.72
CA ILE A 284 11.19 -12.89 -9.19
C ILE A 284 11.70 -14.31 -8.96
N GLU A 285 11.50 -14.79 -7.74
CA GLU A 285 11.81 -16.13 -7.29
C GLU A 285 10.47 -16.86 -7.05
N LEU A 286 10.26 -17.93 -7.80
CA LEU A 286 9.18 -18.89 -7.59
C LEU A 286 9.73 -20.02 -6.72
N LEU A 287 8.99 -20.46 -5.71
CA LEU A 287 9.41 -21.55 -4.84
C LEU A 287 8.93 -22.91 -5.35
N ASP A 288 7.84 -22.93 -6.12
CA ASP A 288 7.32 -24.12 -6.80
C ASP A 288 6.75 -23.77 -8.19
N PRO A 289 7.43 -24.22 -9.29
CA PRO A 289 8.74 -24.86 -9.33
C PRO A 289 9.88 -23.89 -8.95
N PRO A 290 11.01 -24.40 -8.41
CA PRO A 290 12.11 -23.55 -7.94
C PRO A 290 12.81 -22.85 -9.11
N MET A 291 12.44 -21.58 -9.36
CA MET A 291 12.87 -20.82 -10.53
C MET A 291 13.19 -19.39 -10.15
N GLN A 292 14.21 -18.82 -10.77
CA GLN A 292 14.56 -17.40 -10.68
C GLN A 292 14.45 -16.74 -12.05
N ILE A 293 13.76 -15.62 -12.11
CA ILE A 293 13.62 -14.78 -13.29
C ILE A 293 14.24 -13.44 -12.97
N ALA A 294 15.21 -12.99 -13.77
CA ALA A 294 15.88 -11.71 -13.57
C ALA A 294 15.83 -10.88 -14.87
N SER A 295 15.54 -9.60 -14.73
CA SER A 295 15.47 -8.63 -15.83
C SER A 295 15.66 -7.21 -15.29
N ASN A 296 15.84 -6.22 -16.17
CA ASN A 296 15.87 -4.83 -15.71
C ASN A 296 14.49 -4.33 -15.23
N SER A 297 13.41 -4.79 -15.86
CA SER A 297 12.03 -4.45 -15.46
C SER A 297 11.10 -5.61 -15.77
N MET A 298 10.15 -5.87 -14.87
CA MET A 298 9.13 -6.91 -15.01
C MET A 298 7.77 -6.42 -14.56
N ASN A 299 6.72 -6.83 -15.26
CA ASN A 299 5.34 -6.67 -14.84
C ASN A 299 4.84 -7.99 -14.29
N TRP A 300 4.35 -7.95 -13.06
CA TRP A 300 3.73 -9.07 -12.40
C TRP A 300 2.22 -8.79 -12.25
N ASN A 301 1.43 -9.47 -13.06
CA ASN A 301 -0.03 -9.42 -12.95
C ASN A 301 -0.47 -10.48 -11.94
N MET A 302 -0.95 -10.01 -10.81
CA MET A 302 -1.30 -10.86 -9.67
C MET A 302 -2.63 -11.59 -9.87
N ASN A 303 -3.56 -11.02 -10.67
CA ASN A 303 -4.85 -11.68 -10.98
C ASN A 303 -4.68 -12.89 -11.89
N THR A 304 -3.84 -12.76 -12.93
CA THR A 304 -3.57 -13.83 -13.90
C THR A 304 -2.36 -14.68 -13.50
N GLU A 305 -1.67 -14.31 -12.43
CA GLU A 305 -0.42 -14.91 -12.00
C GLU A 305 0.60 -15.02 -13.15
N THR A 306 0.73 -13.92 -13.93
CA THR A 306 1.60 -13.85 -15.10
C THR A 306 2.70 -12.84 -14.86
N VAL A 307 3.95 -13.22 -15.16
CA VAL A 307 5.11 -12.34 -15.16
C VAL A 307 5.55 -12.09 -16.60
N THR A 308 5.70 -10.82 -17.01
CA THR A 308 6.12 -10.45 -18.36
C THR A 308 7.27 -9.45 -18.31
N THR A 309 8.16 -9.52 -19.29
CA THR A 309 9.20 -8.53 -19.53
C THR A 309 9.47 -8.33 -21.01
N ASN A 310 9.66 -7.06 -21.40
CA ASN A 310 10.12 -6.66 -22.74
C ASN A 310 11.59 -6.25 -22.74
N SER A 311 12.31 -6.53 -21.64
CA SER A 311 13.75 -6.32 -21.49
C SER A 311 14.49 -7.64 -21.47
N PRO A 312 15.79 -7.67 -21.75
CA PRO A 312 16.58 -8.89 -21.65
C PRO A 312 16.35 -9.62 -20.35
N VAL A 313 16.10 -10.92 -20.45
CA VAL A 313 15.70 -11.77 -19.34
C VAL A 313 16.62 -12.97 -19.19
N ARG A 314 16.89 -13.34 -17.97
CA ARG A 314 17.55 -14.58 -17.57
C ARG A 314 16.59 -15.38 -16.69
N VAL A 315 16.35 -16.64 -17.08
CA VAL A 315 15.56 -17.61 -16.31
C VAL A 315 16.50 -18.72 -15.87
N PHE A 316 16.49 -19.03 -14.59
CA PHE A 316 17.26 -20.13 -14.01
C PHE A 316 16.34 -21.07 -13.25
N HIS A 317 16.32 -22.32 -13.65
CA HIS A 317 15.61 -23.40 -12.95
C HIS A 317 16.61 -24.22 -12.15
N SER A 318 16.54 -24.15 -10.83
CA SER A 318 17.57 -24.72 -9.95
C SER A 318 17.57 -26.25 -9.93
N ALA A 319 16.39 -26.89 -9.97
CA ALA A 319 16.29 -28.36 -9.95
C ALA A 319 16.83 -29.01 -11.21
N GLU A 320 16.67 -28.41 -12.38
CA GLU A 320 17.20 -28.92 -13.65
C GLU A 320 18.56 -28.31 -14.02
N ASN A 321 19.06 -27.37 -13.22
CA ASN A 321 20.29 -26.61 -13.48
C ASN A 321 20.36 -26.04 -14.92
N VAL A 322 19.23 -25.49 -15.39
CA VAL A 322 19.11 -24.91 -16.73
C VAL A 322 19.04 -23.40 -16.62
N THR A 323 19.86 -22.72 -17.39
CA THR A 323 19.79 -21.25 -17.57
C THR A 323 19.36 -20.93 -18.98
N VAL A 324 18.34 -20.05 -19.11
CA VAL A 324 17.91 -19.53 -20.41
C VAL A 324 17.96 -18.01 -20.41
N THR A 325 18.50 -17.42 -21.46
CA THR A 325 18.47 -15.98 -21.71
C THR A 325 17.70 -15.68 -22.98
N ALA A 326 17.02 -14.55 -23.03
CA ALA A 326 16.27 -14.08 -24.19
C ALA A 326 16.11 -12.55 -24.15
N ASN A 327 15.61 -11.94 -25.24
CA ASN A 327 15.31 -10.52 -25.28
C ASN A 327 14.03 -10.17 -24.52
N GLN A 328 13.05 -11.08 -24.49
CA GLN A 328 11.74 -10.92 -23.87
C GLN A 328 11.29 -12.25 -23.24
N GLY A 329 10.41 -12.17 -22.24
CA GLY A 329 9.89 -13.35 -21.60
C GLY A 329 8.50 -13.16 -21.00
N GLU A 330 7.75 -14.27 -20.97
CA GLU A 330 6.48 -14.40 -20.27
C GLU A 330 6.48 -15.71 -19.50
N MET A 331 6.10 -15.65 -18.21
CA MET A 331 5.85 -16.81 -17.37
C MET A 331 4.40 -16.83 -16.94
N LYS A 332 3.70 -17.92 -17.26
CA LYS A 332 2.34 -18.20 -16.76
C LYS A 332 2.46 -19.19 -15.60
N ILE A 333 2.40 -18.69 -14.38
CA ILE A 333 2.66 -19.47 -13.16
C ILE A 333 1.68 -20.65 -13.01
N PRO A 334 0.34 -20.47 -13.18
CA PRO A 334 -0.60 -21.58 -13.04
C PRO A 334 -0.41 -22.69 -14.07
N GLN A 335 0.04 -22.31 -15.28
CA GLN A 335 0.30 -23.26 -16.37
C GLN A 335 1.71 -23.84 -16.32
N LYS A 336 2.55 -23.37 -15.39
CA LYS A 336 3.96 -23.73 -15.27
C LYS A 336 4.69 -23.69 -16.63
N THR A 337 4.43 -22.62 -17.42
CA THR A 337 4.94 -22.47 -18.78
C THR A 337 5.69 -21.16 -18.93
N VAL A 338 6.89 -21.21 -19.48
CA VAL A 338 7.74 -20.06 -19.82
C VAL A 338 7.80 -19.91 -21.33
N TYR A 339 7.52 -18.72 -21.81
CA TYR A 339 7.67 -18.31 -23.22
C TYR A 339 8.83 -17.31 -23.31
N LEU A 340 9.79 -17.58 -24.16
CA LEU A 340 10.96 -16.74 -24.38
C LEU A 340 11.10 -16.39 -25.86
N THR A 341 11.41 -15.12 -26.15
CA THR A 341 11.46 -14.61 -27.52
C THR A 341 12.66 -13.73 -27.75
N GLY A 342 13.29 -13.93 -28.91
CA GLY A 342 14.44 -13.16 -29.40
C GLY A 342 15.76 -13.60 -28.80
N ASN A 343 16.67 -14.05 -29.64
CA ASN A 343 18.04 -14.45 -29.28
C ASN A 343 18.08 -15.41 -28.08
N VAL A 344 17.19 -16.40 -28.11
CA VAL A 344 17.13 -17.37 -27.02
C VAL A 344 18.41 -18.20 -26.99
N ASN A 345 18.98 -18.34 -25.78
CA ASN A 345 20.15 -19.17 -25.53
C ASN A 345 19.96 -19.96 -24.24
N ALA A 346 19.75 -21.26 -24.35
CA ALA A 346 19.56 -22.18 -23.21
C ALA A 346 20.83 -23.00 -23.00
N ILE A 347 21.26 -23.08 -21.73
CA ILE A 347 22.44 -23.85 -21.31
C ILE A 347 22.00 -24.85 -20.26
N GLY A 348 22.18 -26.13 -20.53
CA GLY A 348 21.86 -27.24 -19.63
C GLY A 348 23.02 -27.62 -18.70
N GLN A 349 22.75 -28.57 -17.81
CA GLN A 349 23.66 -29.00 -16.74
C GLN A 349 25.01 -29.51 -17.26
N ARG A 350 25.04 -30.23 -18.40
CA ARG A 350 26.26 -30.76 -19.03
C ARG A 350 26.80 -29.90 -20.17
N LEU A 351 26.58 -28.57 -20.06
CA LEU A 351 27.00 -27.60 -21.05
C LEU A 351 26.35 -27.78 -22.44
N GLN A 352 25.23 -28.52 -22.52
CA GLN A 352 24.41 -28.51 -23.72
C GLN A 352 23.96 -27.07 -23.99
N ASN A 353 24.01 -26.63 -25.22
CA ASN A 353 23.64 -25.30 -25.64
C ASN A 353 22.61 -25.36 -26.75
N LEU A 354 21.44 -24.72 -26.54
CA LEU A 354 20.37 -24.59 -27.53
C LEU A 354 20.13 -23.11 -27.81
N LYS A 355 20.30 -22.72 -29.08
CA LYS A 355 19.96 -21.36 -29.56
C LYS A 355 18.73 -21.41 -30.46
N SER A 356 17.86 -20.40 -30.41
CA SER A 356 16.69 -20.29 -31.26
C SER A 356 16.11 -18.86 -31.25
N GLN A 357 15.12 -18.60 -32.08
CA GLN A 357 14.36 -17.33 -32.03
C GLN A 357 13.31 -17.34 -30.92
N THR A 358 12.64 -18.47 -30.69
CA THR A 358 11.65 -18.62 -29.64
C THR A 358 11.85 -19.95 -28.92
N LEU A 359 11.48 -19.96 -27.63
CA LEU A 359 11.49 -21.17 -26.82
C LEU A 359 10.28 -21.17 -25.90
N THR A 360 9.55 -22.30 -25.90
CA THR A 360 8.50 -22.58 -24.94
C THR A 360 8.96 -23.69 -24.01
N TRP A 361 8.92 -23.45 -22.69
CA TRP A 361 9.31 -24.42 -21.69
C TRP A 361 8.12 -24.81 -20.82
N TYR A 362 7.71 -26.07 -20.93
CA TYR A 362 6.66 -26.69 -20.14
C TYR A 362 7.29 -27.40 -18.93
N LEU A 363 7.27 -26.74 -17.78
CA LEU A 363 8.01 -27.17 -16.59
C LEU A 363 7.50 -28.51 -16.04
N ASP A 364 6.17 -28.68 -15.96
CA ASP A 364 5.56 -29.95 -15.48
C ASP A 364 5.88 -31.15 -16.39
N LYS A 365 5.93 -30.89 -17.69
CA LYS A 365 6.21 -31.92 -18.68
C LYS A 365 7.72 -32.13 -18.89
N LYS A 366 8.55 -31.29 -18.28
CA LYS A 366 9.98 -31.21 -18.54
C LYS A 366 10.33 -31.12 -20.04
N LEU A 367 9.46 -30.43 -20.80
CA LEU A 367 9.52 -30.35 -22.24
C LEU A 367 9.91 -28.95 -22.68
N VAL A 368 10.80 -28.85 -23.65
CA VAL A 368 11.25 -27.62 -24.29
C VAL A 368 10.99 -27.69 -25.78
N GLU A 369 10.29 -26.70 -26.33
CA GLU A 369 10.08 -26.51 -27.76
C GLU A 369 10.81 -25.25 -28.23
N ALA A 370 11.70 -25.37 -29.19
CA ALA A 370 12.45 -24.29 -29.78
C ALA A 370 12.11 -24.14 -31.26
N LYS A 371 12.00 -22.88 -31.74
CA LYS A 371 11.65 -22.58 -33.14
C LYS A 371 12.48 -21.42 -33.67
N GLY A 372 12.82 -21.51 -34.95
CA GLY A 372 13.52 -20.51 -35.72
C GLY A 372 15.04 -20.55 -35.52
N ASN A 373 15.75 -20.94 -36.58
CA ASN A 373 17.23 -21.01 -36.64
C ASN A 373 17.81 -21.76 -35.45
N VAL A 374 17.27 -22.95 -35.19
CA VAL A 374 17.70 -23.79 -34.06
C VAL A 374 19.11 -24.30 -34.28
N VAL A 375 19.99 -24.07 -33.29
CA VAL A 375 21.31 -24.64 -33.19
C VAL A 375 21.45 -25.33 -31.85
N TYR A 376 21.70 -26.61 -31.87
CA TYR A 376 22.00 -27.41 -30.67
C TYR A 376 23.42 -27.90 -30.69
N LYS A 377 24.14 -27.73 -29.58
CA LYS A 377 25.50 -28.19 -29.37
C LYS A 377 25.59 -28.95 -28.05
N GLN A 378 26.29 -30.08 -28.09
CA GLN A 378 26.64 -30.89 -26.93
C GLN A 378 28.14 -31.18 -26.93
N VAL A 379 28.75 -31.18 -25.76
CA VAL A 379 30.20 -31.36 -25.63
C VAL A 379 30.56 -32.84 -25.53
N ASP A 380 29.78 -33.61 -24.77
CA ASP A 380 30.04 -35.03 -24.52
C ASP A 380 28.73 -35.86 -24.59
N PRO A 381 28.62 -36.81 -25.57
CA PRO A 381 29.42 -36.89 -26.77
C PRO A 381 29.28 -35.63 -27.65
N PRO A 382 30.32 -35.29 -28.44
CA PRO A 382 30.28 -34.08 -29.26
C PRO A 382 29.26 -34.22 -30.39
N LEU A 383 28.22 -33.39 -30.33
CA LEU A 383 27.12 -33.32 -31.29
C LEU A 383 26.80 -31.87 -31.65
N ASN A 384 26.53 -31.64 -32.94
CA ASN A 384 26.11 -30.35 -33.43
C ASN A 384 24.97 -30.54 -34.44
N PHE A 385 23.79 -29.94 -34.15
CA PHE A 385 22.64 -30.00 -35.03
C PHE A 385 22.15 -28.60 -35.36
N THR A 386 21.71 -28.41 -36.60
CA THR A 386 20.99 -27.20 -37.01
C THR A 386 19.68 -27.59 -37.68
N GLY A 387 18.61 -26.80 -37.44
CA GLY A 387 17.32 -27.06 -38.00
C GLY A 387 16.37 -25.87 -37.78
N GLU A 388 15.11 -26.06 -38.14
CA GLU A 388 14.04 -25.01 -37.95
C GLU A 388 13.35 -25.15 -36.59
N THR A 389 13.16 -26.38 -36.13
CA THR A 389 12.51 -26.65 -34.84
C THR A 389 13.28 -27.73 -34.08
N ALA A 390 13.20 -27.65 -32.74
CA ALA A 390 13.66 -28.72 -31.88
C ALA A 390 12.66 -28.93 -30.72
N VAL A 391 12.52 -30.18 -30.32
CA VAL A 391 11.77 -30.60 -29.14
C VAL A 391 12.71 -31.42 -28.25
N GLY A 392 12.94 -30.94 -27.05
CA GLY A 392 13.81 -31.56 -26.06
C GLY A 392 13.03 -32.00 -24.83
N ASN A 393 13.27 -33.21 -24.34
CA ASN A 393 12.77 -33.69 -23.06
C ASN A 393 13.91 -33.71 -22.04
N LEU A 394 13.79 -32.87 -20.99
CA LEU A 394 14.84 -32.69 -19.97
C LEU A 394 14.97 -33.90 -19.04
N GLN A 395 13.93 -34.74 -18.92
CA GLN A 395 13.98 -35.92 -18.07
C GLN A 395 14.68 -37.09 -18.75
N THR A 396 14.41 -37.31 -20.05
CA THR A 396 15.02 -38.39 -20.84
C THR A 396 16.27 -37.93 -21.59
N GLU A 397 16.58 -36.63 -21.53
CA GLU A 397 17.68 -35.99 -22.26
C GLU A 397 17.63 -36.20 -23.78
N ASN A 398 16.47 -36.54 -24.31
CA ASN A 398 16.26 -36.72 -25.74
C ASN A 398 15.93 -35.38 -26.39
N ILE A 399 16.55 -35.15 -27.59
CA ILE A 399 16.22 -34.00 -28.43
C ILE A 399 15.92 -34.49 -29.86
N VAL A 400 14.85 -33.95 -30.43
CA VAL A 400 14.46 -34.18 -31.83
C VAL A 400 14.54 -32.84 -32.54
N VAL A 401 15.32 -32.78 -33.62
CA VAL A 401 15.52 -31.59 -34.46
C VAL A 401 14.91 -31.84 -35.81
N ASN A 402 14.11 -30.89 -36.33
CA ASN A 402 13.48 -30.96 -37.64
C ASN A 402 13.89 -29.80 -38.54
N GLY A 403 14.06 -30.08 -39.83
CA GLY A 403 14.46 -29.09 -40.83
C GLY A 403 13.38 -28.15 -41.33
N GLY A 404 12.10 -28.34 -40.88
CA GLY A 404 10.95 -27.54 -41.29
C GLY A 404 10.22 -28.09 -42.54
N SER A 405 8.97 -27.59 -42.75
CA SER A 405 8.07 -28.06 -43.82
C SER A 405 8.40 -27.54 -45.22
N SER A 406 9.28 -26.55 -45.35
CA SER A 406 9.65 -25.89 -46.62
C SER A 406 10.93 -26.45 -47.30
N GLY A 407 11.30 -27.72 -47.06
CA GLY A 407 12.46 -28.32 -47.63
C GLY A 407 13.79 -28.04 -46.92
N GLY A 408 13.68 -27.46 -45.72
CA GLY A 408 14.84 -27.25 -44.83
C GLY A 408 15.43 -28.59 -44.42
N ARG A 409 16.75 -28.66 -44.35
CA ARG A 409 17.50 -29.87 -43.96
C ARG A 409 17.97 -29.75 -42.50
N VAL A 410 17.96 -30.87 -41.81
CA VAL A 410 18.72 -31.02 -40.56
C VAL A 410 20.18 -31.28 -40.98
N VAL A 411 21.09 -30.43 -40.55
CA VAL A 411 22.52 -30.62 -40.73
C VAL A 411 23.10 -31.13 -39.43
N THR A 412 23.83 -32.26 -39.50
CA THR A 412 24.51 -32.86 -38.37
C THR A 412 26.00 -32.85 -38.64
N GLU A 413 26.77 -32.31 -37.72
CA GLU A 413 28.24 -32.37 -37.73
C GLU A 413 28.68 -33.31 -36.60
N ILE A 414 29.29 -34.43 -36.99
CA ILE A 414 29.89 -35.39 -36.05
C ILE A 414 31.40 -35.13 -36.03
N ILE A 415 31.90 -34.73 -34.87
CA ILE A 415 33.35 -34.55 -34.67
C ILE A 415 33.91 -35.85 -34.14
N PRO A 416 34.66 -36.62 -34.93
CA PRO A 416 35.26 -37.85 -34.46
C PRO A 416 36.26 -37.58 -33.33
N GLN A 417 36.16 -38.30 -32.23
CA GLN A 417 37.23 -38.28 -31.22
C GLN A 417 38.41 -39.11 -31.76
N GLU A 418 39.61 -38.48 -31.90
CA GLU A 418 40.84 -39.23 -32.10
C GLU A 418 41.04 -40.15 -30.90
N LYS A 419 41.08 -41.45 -31.16
CA LYS A 419 41.53 -42.41 -30.17
C LYS A 419 42.98 -42.09 -29.81
N VAL A 420 43.22 -41.48 -28.67
CA VAL A 420 44.53 -41.39 -28.09
C VAL A 420 44.99 -42.81 -27.76
N ASN A 421 45.70 -43.44 -28.68
CA ASN A 421 46.44 -44.66 -28.38
C ASN A 421 47.49 -44.32 -27.31
N ARG A 422 47.21 -44.64 -26.07
CA ARG A 422 48.24 -44.71 -25.04
C ARG A 422 49.02 -45.98 -25.29
N GLN A 423 50.25 -45.81 -25.88
CA GLN A 423 51.28 -46.75 -25.78
C GLN A 423 51.96 -46.74 -24.40
#